data_dc64b55688146f74a6a2a5085e057cc1
#
_entry.id   dc64b55688146f74a6a2a5085e057cc1
#
_cell.length_a   1.000
_cell.length_b   1.000
_cell.length_c   1.000
_cell.angle_alpha   90.00
_cell.angle_beta   90.00
_cell.angle_gamma   90.00
#
_symmetry.space_group_name_H-M   'P 1'
#
loop_
_entity.id
_entity.type
_entity.pdbx_description
1 polymer ?
#
loop_
_entity_poly.entity_id
_entity_poly.type
_entity_poly.pdbx_seq_one_letter_code
_entity_poly.pdbx_strand_id
1 'polypeptide(L)'
;MDSIILAGGFAKRMLPLTKNIPKQLLDVGGKPMLQHVIESLENVAPDRIIISVNSLFASQFQNFIDDYKGTMNLQLYIESSLSEEEKLGALGALHLLFKELEIEGPVFIAGGDNLSNFDLNRMVTMAQNTGRDVIGLYDVEDIELAKLYGIAKQDGDRISDFVEKPLAPSSTLAATAYWLLSKSGISHFLDYMGSGGDRDAMGNFLAWNVRRNDVRSVVFRGTWYDVGGIESYNDAQKWLSD
;
A
#
# COMPACT_ATOMS: atom_id res chain seq x y z
N MET A 1 4.34 -5.63 -15.85
CA MET A 1 4.29 -4.55 -14.82
C MET A 1 4.66 -5.16 -13.49
N ASP A 2 5.61 -4.54 -12.76
CA ASP A 2 5.95 -5.00 -11.41
C ASP A 2 4.88 -4.61 -10.40
N SER A 3 4.77 -5.40 -9.31
CA SER A 3 4.04 -5.00 -8.10
C SER A 3 4.99 -4.90 -6.92
N ILE A 4 4.73 -3.95 -6.01
CA ILE A 4 5.51 -3.74 -4.78
C ILE A 4 4.57 -3.88 -3.60
N ILE A 5 4.95 -4.72 -2.63
CA ILE A 5 4.28 -4.80 -1.33
C ILE A 5 5.17 -4.11 -0.30
N LEU A 6 4.65 -3.07 0.34
CA LEU A 6 5.34 -2.38 1.43
C LEU A 6 5.10 -3.10 2.75
N ALA A 7 6.14 -3.71 3.31
CA ALA A 7 6.10 -4.50 4.53
C ALA A 7 7.22 -4.16 5.54
N GLY A 8 7.88 -2.99 5.38
CA GLY A 8 9.02 -2.54 6.20
C GLY A 8 8.65 -1.96 7.57
N GLY A 9 7.36 -1.83 7.91
CA GLY A 9 6.91 -1.23 9.16
C GLY A 9 7.15 -2.12 10.40
N PHE A 10 7.53 -1.52 11.54
CA PHE A 10 7.81 -2.23 12.81
C PHE A 10 6.58 -2.52 13.67
N ALA A 11 5.40 -2.00 13.32
CA ALA A 11 4.09 -2.31 13.91
C ALA A 11 4.03 -2.24 15.45
N LYS A 12 4.64 -1.25 16.09
CA LYS A 12 4.69 -1.08 17.57
C LYS A 12 3.30 -1.07 18.23
N ARG A 13 2.27 -0.56 17.53
CA ARG A 13 0.89 -0.53 18.04
C ARG A 13 0.25 -1.91 18.20
N MET A 14 0.87 -2.95 17.65
CA MET A 14 0.41 -4.33 17.76
C MET A 14 1.18 -5.17 18.77
N LEU A 15 2.07 -4.57 19.56
CA LEU A 15 2.70 -5.28 20.67
C LEU A 15 1.66 -5.78 21.69
N PRO A 16 1.83 -7.00 22.25
CA PRO A 16 3.00 -7.88 22.14
C PRO A 16 3.00 -8.83 20.92
N LEU A 17 1.96 -8.85 20.07
CA LEU A 17 1.83 -9.79 18.94
C LEU A 17 3.02 -9.70 17.98
N THR A 18 3.52 -8.49 17.73
CA THR A 18 4.61 -8.21 16.77
C THR A 18 5.99 -8.14 17.42
N LYS A 19 6.16 -8.67 18.64
CA LYS A 19 7.46 -8.64 19.32
C LYS A 19 8.54 -9.44 18.57
N ASN A 20 8.17 -10.61 18.06
CA ASN A 20 9.10 -11.57 17.46
C ASN A 20 8.71 -11.98 16.03
N ILE A 21 7.61 -11.44 15.51
CA ILE A 21 7.12 -11.74 14.17
C ILE A 21 6.64 -10.45 13.52
N PRO A 22 6.97 -10.18 12.25
CA PRO A 22 6.46 -9.01 11.57
C PRO A 22 4.94 -9.11 11.37
N LYS A 23 4.25 -7.97 11.44
CA LYS A 23 2.80 -7.89 11.32
C LYS A 23 2.25 -8.66 10.12
N GLN A 24 2.89 -8.53 8.98
CA GLN A 24 2.47 -9.12 7.71
C GLN A 24 2.55 -10.65 7.69
N LEU A 25 3.30 -11.26 8.62
CA LEU A 25 3.37 -12.72 8.78
C LEU A 25 2.49 -13.25 9.92
N LEU A 26 1.72 -12.38 10.61
CA LEU A 26 0.68 -12.84 11.53
C LEU A 26 -0.40 -13.60 10.77
N ASP A 27 -0.87 -14.68 11.36
CA ASP A 27 -1.97 -15.47 10.80
C ASP A 27 -3.29 -14.68 10.83
N VAL A 28 -4.00 -14.65 9.72
CA VAL A 28 -5.37 -14.10 9.61
C VAL A 28 -6.20 -15.09 8.79
N GLY A 29 -7.20 -15.69 9.39
CA GLY A 29 -8.05 -16.67 8.71
C GLY A 29 -7.32 -17.92 8.22
N GLY A 30 -6.27 -18.38 8.96
CA GLY A 30 -5.55 -19.63 8.70
C GLY A 30 -4.35 -19.51 7.76
N LYS A 31 -3.95 -18.29 7.34
CA LYS A 31 -2.72 -18.04 6.56
C LYS A 31 -2.13 -16.66 6.87
N PRO A 32 -0.83 -16.43 6.60
CA PRO A 32 -0.20 -15.13 6.82
C PRO A 32 -0.92 -13.99 6.09
N MET A 33 -1.04 -12.83 6.74
CA MET A 33 -1.63 -11.62 6.16
C MET A 33 -1.02 -11.29 4.79
N LEU A 34 0.30 -11.40 4.66
CA LEU A 34 1.03 -11.17 3.41
C LEU A 34 0.52 -12.06 2.27
N GLN A 35 0.14 -13.32 2.57
CA GLN A 35 -0.37 -14.22 1.55
C GLN A 35 -1.72 -13.75 0.98
N HIS A 36 -2.62 -13.21 1.82
CA HIS A 36 -3.85 -12.60 1.33
C HIS A 36 -3.58 -11.42 0.39
N VAL A 37 -2.58 -10.58 0.73
CA VAL A 37 -2.19 -9.45 -0.13
C VAL A 37 -1.61 -9.94 -1.46
N ILE A 38 -0.75 -10.97 -1.44
CA ILE A 38 -0.21 -11.58 -2.67
C ILE A 38 -1.35 -12.12 -3.55
N GLU A 39 -2.29 -12.86 -2.98
CA GLU A 39 -3.44 -13.42 -3.70
C GLU A 39 -4.35 -12.33 -4.27
N SER A 40 -4.54 -11.21 -3.58
CA SER A 40 -5.30 -10.07 -4.11
C SER A 40 -4.65 -9.46 -5.37
N LEU A 41 -3.34 -9.61 -5.53
CA LEU A 41 -2.60 -9.13 -6.71
C LEU A 41 -2.62 -10.10 -7.89
N GLU A 42 -3.13 -11.33 -7.74
CA GLU A 42 -3.20 -12.29 -8.84
C GLU A 42 -3.97 -11.73 -10.05
N ASN A 43 -5.08 -11.03 -9.80
CA ASN A 43 -5.87 -10.40 -10.86
C ASN A 43 -5.19 -9.20 -11.52
N VAL A 44 -4.16 -8.63 -10.88
CA VAL A 44 -3.30 -7.60 -11.47
C VAL A 44 -2.32 -8.20 -12.47
N ALA A 45 -2.03 -9.51 -12.34
CA ALA A 45 -1.11 -10.29 -13.15
C ALA A 45 0.27 -9.63 -13.30
N PRO A 46 0.99 -9.35 -12.20
CA PRO A 46 2.30 -8.74 -12.26
C PRO A 46 3.35 -9.72 -12.79
N ASP A 47 4.40 -9.19 -13.44
CA ASP A 47 5.54 -9.99 -13.87
C ASP A 47 6.34 -10.52 -12.66
N ARG A 48 6.42 -9.72 -11.60
CA ARG A 48 6.97 -10.08 -10.29
C ARG A 48 6.33 -9.23 -9.17
N ILE A 49 6.38 -9.75 -7.95
CA ILE A 49 6.00 -9.04 -6.73
C ILE A 49 7.26 -8.83 -5.89
N ILE A 50 7.63 -7.57 -5.68
CA ILE A 50 8.75 -7.16 -4.85
C ILE A 50 8.21 -6.86 -3.45
N ILE A 51 8.68 -7.58 -2.45
CA ILE A 51 8.28 -7.40 -1.04
C ILE A 51 9.38 -6.60 -0.34
N SER A 52 9.08 -5.33 -0.01
CA SER A 52 10.00 -4.43 0.69
C SER A 52 9.85 -4.60 2.19
N VAL A 53 10.93 -4.98 2.86
CA VAL A 53 10.95 -5.33 4.29
C VAL A 53 12.13 -4.67 5.01
N ASN A 54 12.02 -4.45 6.32
CA ASN A 54 13.16 -4.02 7.14
C ASN A 54 14.14 -5.19 7.39
N SER A 55 15.40 -4.87 7.68
CA SER A 55 16.45 -5.87 7.92
C SER A 55 16.19 -6.74 9.15
N LEU A 56 15.49 -6.22 10.17
CA LEU A 56 15.23 -6.95 11.42
C LEU A 56 14.49 -8.26 11.19
N PHE A 57 13.53 -8.27 10.28
CA PHE A 57 12.67 -9.42 10.01
C PHE A 57 12.94 -10.10 8.66
N ALA A 58 13.97 -9.67 7.93
CA ALA A 58 14.25 -10.13 6.57
C ALA A 58 14.33 -11.67 6.46
N SER A 59 14.96 -12.36 7.43
CA SER A 59 15.05 -13.82 7.43
C SER A 59 13.69 -14.52 7.52
N GLN A 60 12.73 -13.95 8.24
CA GLN A 60 11.39 -14.53 8.35
C GLN A 60 10.60 -14.38 7.04
N PHE A 61 10.75 -13.23 6.36
CA PHE A 61 10.16 -13.04 5.03
C PHE A 61 10.83 -13.95 3.98
N GLN A 62 12.16 -14.17 4.08
CA GLN A 62 12.85 -15.12 3.20
C GLN A 62 12.30 -16.54 3.38
N ASN A 63 12.16 -17.01 4.63
CA ASN A 63 11.54 -18.31 4.92
C ASN A 63 10.11 -18.41 4.35
N PHE A 64 9.31 -17.34 4.48
CA PHE A 64 7.97 -17.30 3.88
C PHE A 64 8.03 -17.47 2.35
N ILE A 65 8.95 -16.77 1.67
CA ILE A 65 9.12 -16.88 0.21
C ILE A 65 9.60 -18.29 -0.18
N ASP A 66 10.55 -18.88 0.54
CA ASP A 66 11.07 -20.22 0.27
C ASP A 66 9.97 -21.30 0.43
N ASP A 67 9.04 -21.08 1.37
CA ASP A 67 7.90 -21.96 1.62
C ASP A 67 6.67 -21.68 0.74
N TYR A 68 6.67 -20.57 -0.02
CA TYR A 68 5.53 -20.19 -0.86
C TYR A 68 5.24 -21.22 -1.95
N LYS A 69 3.98 -21.68 -2.06
CA LYS A 69 3.54 -22.69 -3.03
C LYS A 69 2.69 -22.13 -4.17
N GLY A 70 2.47 -20.83 -4.20
CA GLY A 70 1.75 -20.18 -5.29
C GLY A 70 2.59 -19.99 -6.55
N THR A 71 2.01 -19.39 -7.56
CA THR A 71 2.62 -19.23 -8.89
C THR A 71 3.29 -17.88 -9.11
N MET A 72 3.13 -16.92 -8.15
CA MET A 72 3.69 -15.58 -8.27
C MET A 72 5.22 -15.60 -8.13
N ASN A 73 5.91 -14.83 -8.97
CA ASN A 73 7.34 -14.59 -8.86
C ASN A 73 7.59 -13.58 -7.73
N LEU A 74 8.02 -14.06 -6.56
CA LEU A 74 8.29 -13.24 -5.38
C LEU A 74 9.76 -12.88 -5.28
N GLN A 75 10.06 -11.61 -5.05
CA GLN A 75 11.41 -11.09 -4.82
C GLN A 75 11.44 -10.29 -3.51
N LEU A 76 12.40 -10.59 -2.64
CA LEU A 76 12.63 -9.81 -1.43
C LEU A 76 13.51 -8.58 -1.73
N TYR A 77 13.11 -7.40 -1.22
CA TYR A 77 13.95 -6.22 -1.14
C TYR A 77 14.14 -5.83 0.33
N ILE A 78 15.39 -5.77 0.79
CA ILE A 78 15.71 -5.56 2.21
C ILE A 78 16.19 -4.13 2.42
N GLU A 79 15.39 -3.35 3.16
CA GLU A 79 15.75 -2.03 3.64
C GLU A 79 16.80 -2.13 4.76
N SER A 80 17.75 -1.22 4.82
CA SER A 80 18.85 -1.25 5.81
C SER A 80 18.41 -0.92 7.25
N SER A 81 17.13 -0.61 7.50
CA SER A 81 16.61 -0.24 8.81
C SER A 81 16.51 -1.42 9.77
N LEU A 82 17.04 -1.26 10.98
CA LEU A 82 16.99 -2.25 12.07
C LEU A 82 16.07 -1.83 13.21
N SER A 83 15.62 -0.58 13.24
CA SER A 83 14.76 -0.03 14.29
C SER A 83 13.76 0.99 13.71
N GLU A 84 12.72 1.31 14.50
CA GLU A 84 11.74 2.34 14.14
C GLU A 84 12.37 3.72 13.90
N GLU A 85 13.44 4.02 14.63
CA GLU A 85 14.16 5.29 14.53
C GLU A 85 14.93 5.41 13.20
N GLU A 86 15.29 4.27 12.61
CA GLU A 86 16.03 4.17 11.34
C GLU A 86 15.11 3.97 10.13
N LYS A 87 13.79 3.85 10.35
CA LYS A 87 12.85 3.59 9.26
C LYS A 87 12.94 4.62 8.16
N LEU A 88 12.93 4.15 6.93
CA LEU A 88 12.94 5.01 5.75
C LEU A 88 11.62 5.75 5.54
N GLY A 89 10.53 5.25 6.12
CA GLY A 89 9.16 5.59 5.75
C GLY A 89 8.74 4.97 4.41
N ALA A 90 7.45 4.91 4.15
CA ALA A 90 6.93 4.24 2.95
C ALA A 90 7.46 4.87 1.65
N LEU A 91 7.50 6.21 1.58
CA LEU A 91 8.00 6.93 0.40
C LEU A 91 9.53 6.84 0.30
N GLY A 92 10.24 6.81 1.45
CA GLY A 92 11.69 6.63 1.47
C GLY A 92 12.10 5.25 0.94
N ALA A 93 11.39 4.20 1.34
CA ALA A 93 11.59 2.84 0.85
C ALA A 93 11.34 2.74 -0.67
N LEU A 94 10.22 3.27 -1.16
CA LEU A 94 9.91 3.32 -2.59
C LEU A 94 10.96 4.10 -3.39
N HIS A 95 11.48 5.21 -2.84
CA HIS A 95 12.49 6.01 -3.51
C HIS A 95 13.78 5.23 -3.75
N LEU A 96 14.26 4.51 -2.74
CA LEU A 96 15.45 3.66 -2.90
C LEU A 96 15.17 2.50 -3.85
N LEU A 97 14.04 1.82 -3.69
CA LEU A 97 13.65 0.69 -4.51
C LEU A 97 13.55 1.06 -6.00
N PHE A 98 12.93 2.21 -6.34
CA PHE A 98 12.85 2.67 -7.74
C PHE A 98 14.22 2.95 -8.35
N LYS A 99 15.16 3.49 -7.56
CA LYS A 99 16.52 3.76 -8.01
C LYS A 99 17.37 2.51 -8.14
N GLU A 100 17.35 1.63 -7.15
CA GLU A 100 18.21 0.45 -7.09
C GLU A 100 17.78 -0.65 -8.06
N LEU A 101 16.48 -0.79 -8.29
CA LEU A 101 15.93 -1.79 -9.22
C LEU A 101 15.58 -1.19 -10.60
N GLU A 102 15.92 0.07 -10.85
CA GLU A 102 15.70 0.78 -12.12
C GLU A 102 14.25 0.63 -12.63
N ILE A 103 13.26 0.80 -11.72
CA ILE A 103 11.83 0.68 -12.06
C ILE A 103 11.39 1.94 -12.79
N GLU A 104 11.22 1.84 -14.11
CA GLU A 104 10.83 2.95 -14.97
C GLU A 104 9.41 2.81 -15.57
N GLY A 105 8.84 1.63 -15.52
CA GLY A 105 7.51 1.32 -16.07
C GLY A 105 6.39 1.53 -15.08
N PRO A 106 5.12 1.38 -15.47
CA PRO A 106 4.02 1.38 -14.52
C PRO A 106 4.25 0.36 -13.41
N VAL A 107 3.91 0.73 -12.19
CA VAL A 107 4.09 -0.12 -11.01
C VAL A 107 2.83 -0.11 -10.15
N PHE A 108 2.41 -1.29 -9.68
CA PHE A 108 1.34 -1.42 -8.71
C PHE A 108 1.94 -1.49 -7.30
N ILE A 109 1.46 -0.68 -6.38
CA ILE A 109 1.92 -0.61 -4.99
C ILE A 109 0.77 -1.04 -4.08
N ALA A 110 1.06 -1.93 -3.13
CA ALA A 110 0.12 -2.40 -2.12
C ALA A 110 0.73 -2.28 -0.73
N GLY A 111 -0.07 -1.91 0.26
CA GLY A 111 0.31 -2.06 1.66
C GLY A 111 0.25 -3.53 2.08
N GLY A 112 1.29 -4.05 2.71
CA GLY A 112 1.35 -5.44 3.19
C GLY A 112 0.40 -5.76 4.35
N ASP A 113 -0.36 -4.78 4.80
CA ASP A 113 -1.34 -4.81 5.88
C ASP A 113 -2.76 -4.44 5.43
N ASN A 114 -2.97 -4.28 4.14
CA ASN A 114 -4.27 -3.96 3.56
C ASN A 114 -4.95 -5.24 3.05
N LEU A 115 -5.99 -5.66 3.74
CA LEU A 115 -6.79 -6.82 3.39
C LEU A 115 -8.08 -6.38 2.74
N SER A 116 -8.45 -6.97 1.60
CA SER A 116 -9.69 -6.62 0.90
C SER A 116 -10.17 -7.73 -0.02
N ASN A 117 -11.43 -7.66 -0.44
CA ASN A 117 -11.99 -8.47 -1.52
C ASN A 117 -12.19 -7.66 -2.81
N PHE A 118 -11.35 -6.67 -3.04
CA PHE A 118 -11.45 -5.78 -4.20
C PHE A 118 -10.98 -6.44 -5.49
N ASP A 119 -11.68 -6.15 -6.59
CA ASP A 119 -11.17 -6.42 -7.93
C ASP A 119 -10.16 -5.33 -8.34
N LEU A 120 -8.89 -5.55 -8.03
CA LEU A 120 -7.80 -4.59 -8.28
C LEU A 120 -7.52 -4.42 -9.79
N ASN A 121 -7.98 -5.34 -10.66
CA ASN A 121 -7.84 -5.20 -12.11
C ASN A 121 -8.59 -3.98 -12.66
N ARG A 122 -9.59 -3.46 -11.94
CA ARG A 122 -10.25 -2.19 -12.28
C ARG A 122 -9.28 -1.01 -12.31
N MET A 123 -8.27 -1.00 -11.43
CA MET A 123 -7.22 0.03 -11.42
C MET A 123 -6.30 -0.12 -12.65
N VAL A 124 -5.93 -1.35 -12.99
CA VAL A 124 -5.13 -1.64 -14.18
C VAL A 124 -5.84 -1.19 -15.45
N THR A 125 -7.12 -1.56 -15.59
CA THR A 125 -7.96 -1.15 -16.72
C THR A 125 -8.06 0.37 -16.84
N MET A 126 -8.26 1.08 -15.73
CA MET A 126 -8.33 2.54 -15.73
C MET A 126 -6.98 3.16 -16.13
N ALA A 127 -5.87 2.66 -15.60
CA ALA A 127 -4.54 3.14 -15.95
C ALA A 127 -4.22 2.92 -17.43
N GLN A 128 -4.57 1.77 -17.99
CA GLN A 128 -4.41 1.47 -19.42
C GLN A 128 -5.22 2.42 -20.29
N ASN A 129 -6.46 2.73 -19.91
CA ASN A 129 -7.36 3.61 -20.67
C ASN A 129 -6.96 5.08 -20.59
N THR A 130 -6.37 5.52 -19.48
CA THR A 130 -6.10 6.94 -19.22
C THR A 130 -4.61 7.31 -19.34
N GLY A 131 -3.70 6.35 -19.17
CA GLY A 131 -2.27 6.61 -19.04
C GLY A 131 -1.89 7.36 -17.75
N ARG A 132 -2.76 7.37 -16.75
CA ARG A 132 -2.62 8.15 -15.52
C ARG A 132 -2.35 7.28 -14.30
N ASP A 133 -1.88 7.91 -13.22
CA ASP A 133 -1.84 7.30 -11.91
C ASP A 133 -3.26 7.01 -11.44
N VAL A 134 -3.44 5.86 -10.78
CA VAL A 134 -4.73 5.42 -10.26
C VAL A 134 -4.61 5.06 -8.78
N ILE A 135 -5.50 5.62 -7.96
CA ILE A 135 -5.56 5.36 -6.52
C ILE A 135 -6.84 4.62 -6.19
N GLY A 136 -6.72 3.55 -5.40
CA GLY A 136 -7.87 2.87 -4.83
C GLY A 136 -8.48 3.69 -3.70
N LEU A 137 -9.77 3.97 -3.76
CA LEU A 137 -10.53 4.64 -2.71
C LEU A 137 -11.58 3.69 -2.13
N TYR A 138 -11.89 3.88 -0.86
CA TYR A 138 -12.95 3.19 -0.15
C TYR A 138 -13.81 4.18 0.62
N ASP A 139 -15.13 4.07 0.52
CA ASP A 139 -16.04 4.89 1.30
C ASP A 139 -16.19 4.28 2.70
N VAL A 140 -15.62 4.94 3.70
CA VAL A 140 -15.72 4.50 5.11
C VAL A 140 -17.06 4.85 5.74
N GLU A 141 -17.92 5.60 5.03
CA GLU A 141 -19.31 5.97 5.41
C GLU A 141 -19.43 6.70 6.76
N ASP A 142 -18.35 6.89 7.49
CA ASP A 142 -18.27 7.55 8.80
C ASP A 142 -17.25 8.69 8.77
N ILE A 143 -17.71 9.91 9.06
CA ILE A 143 -16.89 11.12 9.04
C ILE A 143 -15.85 11.15 10.17
N GLU A 144 -16.11 10.50 11.30
CA GLU A 144 -15.15 10.41 12.40
C GLU A 144 -14.05 9.39 12.05
N LEU A 145 -14.42 8.26 11.44
CA LEU A 145 -13.47 7.28 10.93
C LEU A 145 -12.60 7.86 9.81
N ALA A 146 -13.17 8.70 8.95
CA ALA A 146 -12.45 9.38 7.89
C ALA A 146 -11.25 10.22 8.37
N LYS A 147 -11.27 10.73 9.61
CA LYS A 147 -10.14 11.48 10.19
C LYS A 147 -8.86 10.66 10.33
N LEU A 148 -8.96 9.33 10.32
CA LEU A 148 -7.82 8.42 10.47
C LEU A 148 -7.06 8.19 9.17
N TYR A 149 -7.63 8.58 8.02
CA TYR A 149 -7.14 8.27 6.68
C TYR A 149 -6.84 9.53 5.86
N GLY A 150 -6.13 9.34 4.77
CA GLY A 150 -6.05 10.33 3.71
C GLY A 150 -7.36 10.39 2.94
N ILE A 151 -7.97 11.57 2.85
CA ILE A 151 -9.32 11.77 2.30
C ILE A 151 -9.27 12.46 0.95
N ALA A 152 -9.93 11.85 -0.03
CA ALA A 152 -10.04 12.35 -1.39
C ALA A 152 -11.41 13.03 -1.64
N LYS A 153 -11.41 14.06 -2.50
CA LYS A 153 -12.58 14.51 -3.25
C LYS A 153 -12.47 14.10 -4.69
N GLN A 154 -13.57 13.71 -5.30
CA GLN A 154 -13.64 13.34 -6.71
C GLN A 154 -14.45 14.33 -7.54
N ASP A 155 -14.04 14.44 -8.81
CA ASP A 155 -14.86 14.99 -9.91
C ASP A 155 -14.87 13.92 -11.02
N GLY A 156 -15.97 13.17 -11.10
CA GLY A 156 -16.02 11.93 -11.86
C GLY A 156 -15.06 10.88 -11.27
N ASP A 157 -14.10 10.41 -12.07
CA ASP A 157 -13.03 9.48 -11.67
C ASP A 157 -11.70 10.20 -11.33
N ARG A 158 -11.64 11.52 -11.47
CA ARG A 158 -10.48 12.33 -11.14
C ARG A 158 -10.51 12.70 -9.66
N ILE A 159 -9.36 12.61 -8.99
CA ILE A 159 -9.19 13.18 -7.65
C ILE A 159 -8.99 14.70 -7.81
N SER A 160 -9.95 15.48 -7.31
CA SER A 160 -9.94 16.95 -7.38
C SER A 160 -9.22 17.60 -6.21
N ASP A 161 -9.20 16.93 -5.04
CA ASP A 161 -8.49 17.37 -3.83
C ASP A 161 -8.15 16.17 -2.95
N PHE A 162 -7.08 16.31 -2.15
CA PHE A 162 -6.67 15.28 -1.21
C PHE A 162 -6.01 15.89 0.04
N VAL A 163 -6.40 15.41 1.21
CA VAL A 163 -5.84 15.84 2.50
C VAL A 163 -5.52 14.62 3.37
N GLU A 164 -4.27 14.51 3.80
CA GLU A 164 -3.83 13.45 4.72
C GLU A 164 -4.34 13.73 6.13
N LYS A 165 -5.12 12.82 6.71
CA LYS A 165 -5.68 12.85 8.07
C LYS A 165 -6.27 14.20 8.47
N PRO A 166 -7.28 14.69 7.74
CA PRO A 166 -7.86 15.99 8.01
C PRO A 166 -8.62 16.01 9.34
N LEU A 167 -8.50 17.11 10.10
CA LEU A 167 -9.29 17.30 11.31
C LEU A 167 -10.79 17.47 11.00
N ALA A 168 -11.11 18.03 9.82
CA ALA A 168 -12.47 18.19 9.30
C ALA A 168 -12.53 17.57 7.89
N PRO A 169 -12.82 16.27 7.76
CA PRO A 169 -12.89 15.61 6.47
C PRO A 169 -14.00 16.21 5.59
N SER A 170 -13.71 16.38 4.32
CA SER A 170 -14.64 16.94 3.35
C SER A 170 -15.41 15.88 2.57
N SER A 171 -15.08 14.62 2.78
CA SER A 171 -15.75 13.41 2.26
C SER A 171 -15.41 12.22 3.14
N THR A 172 -16.02 11.07 2.87
CA THR A 172 -15.73 9.79 3.52
C THR A 172 -14.89 8.85 2.62
N LEU A 173 -14.41 9.36 1.47
CA LEU A 173 -13.60 8.58 0.53
C LEU A 173 -12.14 8.51 1.01
N ALA A 174 -11.81 7.43 1.70
CA ALA A 174 -10.47 7.15 2.19
C ALA A 174 -9.58 6.56 1.08
N ALA A 175 -8.35 7.05 0.95
CA ALA A 175 -7.36 6.41 0.11
C ALA A 175 -6.87 5.13 0.78
N THR A 176 -6.98 4.03 0.05
CA THR A 176 -6.39 2.74 0.45
C THR A 176 -4.90 2.74 0.14
N ALA A 177 -4.19 1.70 0.59
CA ALA A 177 -2.80 1.51 0.21
C ALA A 177 -2.63 0.76 -1.14
N TYR A 178 -3.61 0.84 -2.04
CA TYR A 178 -3.52 0.33 -3.41
C TYR A 178 -3.33 1.49 -4.37
N TRP A 179 -2.13 1.57 -4.97
CA TRP A 179 -1.74 2.63 -5.87
C TRP A 179 -1.15 2.04 -7.15
N LEU A 180 -1.53 2.57 -8.29
CA LEU A 180 -0.88 2.28 -9.56
C LEU A 180 -0.25 3.58 -10.06
N LEU A 181 1.08 3.63 -10.09
CA LEU A 181 1.82 4.74 -10.67
C LEU A 181 2.12 4.43 -12.14
N SER A 182 1.81 5.37 -13.01
CA SER A 182 2.21 5.37 -14.40
C SER A 182 3.71 5.65 -14.54
N LYS A 183 4.28 5.50 -15.72
CA LYS A 183 5.69 5.90 -15.98
C LYS A 183 5.92 7.38 -15.61
N SER A 184 4.99 8.28 -15.97
CA SER A 184 5.06 9.69 -15.56
C SER A 184 4.88 9.87 -14.06
N GLY A 185 4.03 9.05 -13.42
CA GLY A 185 3.83 9.08 -11.97
C GLY A 185 5.09 8.74 -11.19
N ILE A 186 5.90 7.79 -11.67
CA ILE A 186 7.23 7.51 -11.09
C ILE A 186 8.15 8.74 -11.21
N SER A 187 8.17 9.40 -12.38
CA SER A 187 8.96 10.63 -12.54
C SER A 187 8.50 11.73 -11.58
N HIS A 188 7.18 11.96 -11.46
CA HIS A 188 6.63 12.92 -10.50
C HIS A 188 6.98 12.56 -9.05
N PHE A 189 6.99 11.28 -8.73
CA PHE A 189 7.40 10.80 -7.40
C PHE A 189 8.88 11.10 -7.13
N LEU A 190 9.76 10.85 -8.08
CA LEU A 190 11.18 11.17 -7.97
C LEU A 190 11.43 12.68 -7.84
N ASP A 191 10.67 13.51 -8.56
CA ASP A 191 10.70 14.98 -8.43
C ASP A 191 10.25 15.44 -7.05
N TYR A 192 9.16 14.84 -6.51
CA TYR A 192 8.70 15.11 -5.16
C TYR A 192 9.78 14.80 -4.12
N MET A 193 10.40 13.63 -4.20
CA MET A 193 11.47 13.22 -3.29
C MET A 193 12.72 14.09 -3.45
N GLY A 194 13.08 14.46 -4.69
CA GLY A 194 14.21 15.35 -4.99
C GLY A 194 14.02 16.78 -4.51
N SER A 195 12.77 17.24 -4.37
CA SER A 195 12.42 18.56 -3.82
C SER A 195 12.36 18.62 -2.29
N GLY A 196 12.73 17.56 -1.59
CA GLY A 196 12.69 17.47 -0.13
C GLY A 196 11.31 17.08 0.42
N GLY A 197 10.51 16.35 -0.35
CA GLY A 197 9.21 15.83 0.08
C GLY A 197 9.32 14.94 1.32
N ASP A 198 8.25 14.91 2.12
CA ASP A 198 8.13 14.04 3.28
C ASP A 198 8.29 12.56 2.86
N ARG A 199 8.96 11.76 3.72
CA ARG A 199 9.33 10.37 3.40
C ARG A 199 8.43 9.33 4.03
N ASP A 200 7.56 9.71 4.95
CA ASP A 200 6.84 8.75 5.78
C ASP A 200 5.49 8.34 5.17
N ALA A 201 4.55 9.26 5.06
CA ALA A 201 3.18 8.93 4.65
C ALA A 201 2.97 9.04 3.14
N MET A 202 2.42 7.98 2.54
CA MET A 202 2.04 7.92 1.12
C MET A 202 1.14 9.10 0.71
N GLY A 203 0.21 9.49 1.57
CA GLY A 203 -0.72 10.58 1.33
C GLY A 203 -0.07 11.94 1.12
N ASN A 204 1.14 12.19 1.66
CA ASN A 204 1.86 13.45 1.44
C ASN A 204 2.27 13.60 -0.03
N PHE A 205 2.75 12.53 -0.66
CA PHE A 205 2.99 12.54 -2.11
C PHE A 205 1.68 12.71 -2.90
N LEU A 206 0.62 12.00 -2.51
CA LEU A 206 -0.67 12.12 -3.21
C LEU A 206 -1.21 13.55 -3.15
N ALA A 207 -1.17 14.20 -1.99
CA ALA A 207 -1.59 15.60 -1.84
C ALA A 207 -0.79 16.56 -2.73
N TRP A 208 0.52 16.30 -2.89
CA TRP A 208 1.38 17.08 -3.78
C TRP A 208 1.06 16.78 -5.26
N ASN A 209 0.84 15.50 -5.61
CA ASN A 209 0.63 15.05 -6.98
C ASN A 209 -0.72 15.53 -7.55
N VAL A 210 -1.79 15.39 -6.80
CA VAL A 210 -3.16 15.80 -7.20
C VAL A 210 -3.26 17.28 -7.58
N ARG A 211 -2.48 18.14 -6.92
CA ARG A 211 -2.47 19.59 -7.21
C ARG A 211 -1.74 19.96 -8.50
N ARG A 212 -0.99 19.02 -9.09
CA ARG A 212 -0.08 19.27 -10.23
C ARG A 212 -0.43 18.43 -11.43
N ASN A 213 -1.01 17.25 -11.20
CA ASN A 213 -1.20 16.23 -12.19
C ASN A 213 -2.63 15.69 -12.18
N ASP A 214 -3.00 15.03 -13.26
CA ASP A 214 -4.28 14.34 -13.39
C ASP A 214 -4.15 12.93 -12.78
N VAL A 215 -4.66 12.76 -11.56
CA VAL A 215 -4.68 11.49 -10.83
C VAL A 215 -6.10 10.94 -10.84
N ARG A 216 -6.24 9.67 -11.24
CA ARG A 216 -7.51 8.97 -11.30
C ARG A 216 -7.74 8.11 -10.07
N SER A 217 -8.97 7.67 -9.88
CA SER A 217 -9.33 6.84 -8.74
C SER A 217 -10.41 5.82 -9.10
N VAL A 218 -10.34 4.69 -8.44
CA VAL A 218 -11.39 3.67 -8.44
C VAL A 218 -11.97 3.59 -7.04
N VAL A 219 -13.25 3.89 -6.89
CA VAL A 219 -13.97 3.65 -5.63
C VAL A 219 -14.35 2.18 -5.58
N PHE A 220 -13.85 1.48 -4.59
CA PHE A 220 -14.15 0.09 -4.33
C PHE A 220 -15.39 -0.05 -3.43
N ARG A 221 -16.07 -1.16 -3.61
CA ARG A 221 -17.14 -1.65 -2.73
C ARG A 221 -16.73 -3.02 -2.22
N GLY A 222 -17.25 -3.41 -1.08
CA GLY A 222 -16.91 -4.68 -0.44
C GLY A 222 -16.28 -4.45 0.93
N THR A 223 -15.32 -5.29 1.31
CA THR A 223 -14.68 -5.25 2.61
C THR A 223 -13.22 -4.81 2.46
N TRP A 224 -12.79 -3.93 3.35
CA TRP A 224 -11.41 -3.46 3.44
C TRP A 224 -11.00 -3.26 4.89
N TYR A 225 -9.83 -3.79 5.24
CA TYR A 225 -9.18 -3.58 6.53
C TYR A 225 -7.76 -3.06 6.31
N ASP A 226 -7.47 -1.90 6.87
CA ASP A 226 -6.11 -1.42 7.14
C ASP A 226 -5.72 -1.91 8.54
N VAL A 227 -4.95 -3.02 8.59
CA VAL A 227 -4.59 -3.67 9.86
C VAL A 227 -3.48 -2.88 10.55
N GLY A 228 -3.84 -1.75 11.14
CA GLY A 228 -2.92 -0.85 11.85
C GLY A 228 -2.81 -1.10 13.36
N GLY A 229 -3.67 -1.93 13.95
CA GLY A 229 -3.75 -2.19 15.40
C GLY A 229 -4.42 -3.52 15.72
N ILE A 230 -4.51 -3.83 17.04
CA ILE A 230 -5.07 -5.10 17.52
C ILE A 230 -6.57 -5.21 17.21
N GLU A 231 -7.31 -4.11 17.27
CA GLU A 231 -8.75 -4.09 16.99
C GLU A 231 -9.02 -4.45 15.53
N SER A 232 -8.41 -3.72 14.58
CA SER A 232 -8.56 -4.00 13.14
C SER A 232 -8.03 -5.39 12.75
N TYR A 233 -7.02 -5.90 13.46
CA TYR A 233 -6.56 -7.29 13.30
C TYR A 233 -7.63 -8.30 13.70
N ASN A 234 -8.27 -8.11 14.86
CA ASN A 234 -9.34 -9.01 15.32
C ASN A 234 -10.57 -8.97 14.41
N ASP A 235 -10.89 -7.81 13.84
CA ASP A 235 -12.02 -7.68 12.92
C ASP A 235 -11.73 -8.35 11.56
N ALA A 236 -10.49 -8.21 11.07
CA ALA A 236 -10.04 -8.93 9.88
C ALA A 236 -10.04 -10.46 10.09
N GLN A 237 -9.66 -10.94 11.29
CA GLN A 237 -9.73 -12.35 11.67
C GLN A 237 -11.17 -12.88 11.58
N LYS A 238 -12.15 -12.16 12.13
CA LYS A 238 -13.56 -12.56 12.07
C LYS A 238 -14.03 -12.64 10.61
N TRP A 239 -13.78 -11.60 9.83
CA TRP A 239 -14.19 -11.54 8.44
C TRP A 239 -13.65 -12.69 7.58
N LEU A 240 -12.44 -13.14 7.80
CA LEU A 240 -11.83 -14.23 7.01
C LEU A 240 -12.11 -15.63 7.58
N SER A 241 -12.75 -15.71 8.77
CA SER A 241 -13.16 -16.98 9.37
C SER A 241 -14.62 -17.37 9.06
N ASP A 242 -15.43 -16.41 8.58
CA ASP A 242 -16.82 -16.57 8.13
C ASP A 242 -16.87 -16.95 6.64
#